data_e8095204d7a1482176cefe2e6593a27e
#
_entry.id   e8095204d7a1482176cefe2e6593a27e
#
_cell.length_a   1.000
_cell.length_b   1.000
_cell.length_c   1.000
_cell.angle_alpha   90.00
_cell.angle_beta   90.00
_cell.angle_gamma   90.00
#
_symmetry.space_group_name_H-M   'P 1'
#
loop_
_entity.id
_entity.type
_entity.pdbx_description
1 polymer ?
#
loop_
_entity_poly.entity_id
_entity_poly.type
_entity_poly.pdbx_seq_one_letter_code
_entity_poly.pdbx_strand_id
1 'polypeptide(L)'
;MEDFVHLHVHTQYSILDGQASISALVDKAIGNKMRGMAVTDHGNMMGIKEFYNYAQKVIGKAKGALAAAKAEFDALHAPDCTLSPEERAAKEEELTKTIEKQQRIADFKPIFGCEAYVARRGDKTLREGKQDQSGWHLILLAKNEKGYHNLVKIVSRSWVDGFYMRPRTDHKDLETYSEGIICCSACLGGEIPQKILKGRIEEAEQAVQWFKRVFGDDYYL
;
A
#
# COMPACT_ATOMS: atom_id res chain seq x y z
N MET A 1 21.08 -4.11 -0.37
CA MET A 1 19.83 -4.19 -1.14
C MET A 1 19.18 -2.84 -0.98
N GLU A 2 18.83 -2.18 -2.06
CA GLU A 2 18.15 -0.89 -2.00
C GLU A 2 16.81 -1.02 -1.27
N ASP A 3 16.43 0.05 -0.59
CA ASP A 3 15.22 0.13 0.23
C ASP A 3 14.01 0.23 -0.70
N PHE A 4 13.31 -0.88 -0.92
CA PHE A 4 12.20 -0.98 -1.87
C PHE A 4 10.89 -1.34 -1.17
N VAL A 5 9.79 -0.70 -1.58
CA VAL A 5 8.44 -0.96 -1.10
C VAL A 5 7.50 -1.13 -2.31
N HIS A 6 6.79 -2.25 -2.37
CA HIS A 6 5.73 -2.43 -3.38
C HIS A 6 4.51 -1.58 -3.03
N LEU A 7 4.13 -0.67 -3.95
CA LEU A 7 2.97 0.20 -3.83
C LEU A 7 1.75 -0.24 -4.66
N HIS A 8 1.90 -1.26 -5.50
CA HIS A 8 0.84 -1.82 -6.34
C HIS A 8 0.87 -3.35 -6.24
N VAL A 9 0.00 -3.90 -5.40
CA VAL A 9 -0.05 -5.34 -5.10
C VAL A 9 -1.48 -5.83 -5.05
N HIS A 10 -1.75 -6.92 -5.75
CA HIS A 10 -3.03 -7.62 -5.76
C HIS A 10 -2.99 -8.85 -4.85
N THR A 11 -4.02 -9.01 -4.04
CA THR A 11 -4.21 -10.16 -3.16
C THR A 11 -5.27 -11.10 -3.73
N GLN A 12 -5.58 -12.17 -3.00
CA GLN A 12 -6.71 -13.08 -3.29
C GLN A 12 -8.07 -12.37 -3.45
N TYR A 13 -8.19 -11.11 -3.05
CA TYR A 13 -9.40 -10.29 -3.23
C TYR A 13 -9.48 -9.60 -4.59
N SER A 14 -8.43 -9.70 -5.40
CA SER A 14 -8.44 -9.43 -6.85
C SER A 14 -8.76 -10.73 -7.60
N ILE A 15 -10.01 -11.17 -7.53
CA ILE A 15 -10.49 -12.53 -7.79
C ILE A 15 -10.03 -13.14 -9.12
N LEU A 16 -9.81 -12.32 -10.16
CA LEU A 16 -9.48 -12.83 -11.50
C LEU A 16 -7.98 -13.04 -11.71
N ASP A 17 -7.11 -12.39 -10.94
CA ASP A 17 -5.66 -12.39 -11.16
C ASP A 17 -4.80 -12.41 -9.89
N GLY A 18 -5.40 -12.12 -8.73
CA GLY A 18 -4.72 -12.20 -7.44
C GLY A 18 -4.77 -13.60 -6.84
N GLN A 19 -3.63 -14.28 -6.73
CA GLN A 19 -3.54 -15.63 -6.15
C GLN A 19 -3.02 -15.62 -4.71
N ALA A 20 -2.17 -14.67 -4.37
CA ALA A 20 -1.44 -14.67 -3.11
C ALA A 20 -2.33 -14.28 -1.93
N SER A 21 -2.25 -15.06 -0.83
CA SER A 21 -2.90 -14.69 0.43
C SER A 21 -2.18 -13.48 1.06
N ILE A 22 -2.93 -12.70 1.81
CA ILE A 22 -2.40 -11.53 2.54
C ILE A 22 -1.25 -11.93 3.46
N SER A 23 -1.39 -13.03 4.22
CA SER A 23 -0.33 -13.50 5.11
C SER A 23 0.96 -13.85 4.37
N ALA A 24 0.85 -14.58 3.25
CA ALA A 24 2.01 -14.94 2.44
C ALA A 24 2.73 -13.71 1.85
N LEU A 25 1.98 -12.69 1.44
CA LEU A 25 2.53 -11.43 0.93
C LEU A 25 3.29 -10.66 2.02
N VAL A 26 2.70 -10.50 3.21
CA VAL A 26 3.35 -9.83 4.35
C VAL A 26 4.62 -10.56 4.76
N ASP A 27 4.54 -11.89 4.91
CA ASP A 27 5.70 -12.70 5.30
C ASP A 27 6.82 -12.62 4.25
N LYS A 28 6.46 -12.61 2.96
CA LYS A 28 7.42 -12.44 1.86
C LYS A 28 8.07 -11.05 1.87
N ALA A 29 7.29 -9.99 2.08
CA ALA A 29 7.81 -8.62 2.15
C ALA A 29 8.80 -8.46 3.33
N ILE A 30 8.45 -8.98 4.50
CA ILE A 30 9.30 -8.99 5.69
C ILE A 30 10.56 -9.85 5.45
N GLY A 31 10.39 -11.04 4.86
CA GLY A 31 11.52 -11.93 4.51
C GLY A 31 12.50 -11.29 3.53
N ASN A 32 12.01 -10.49 2.60
CA ASN A 32 12.80 -9.70 1.66
C ASN A 32 13.34 -8.39 2.28
N LYS A 33 13.16 -8.18 3.58
CA LYS A 33 13.64 -7.00 4.33
C LYS A 33 12.99 -5.67 3.89
N MET A 34 11.81 -5.70 3.29
CA MET A 34 11.07 -4.49 2.93
C MET A 34 10.57 -3.77 4.19
N ARG A 35 10.56 -2.45 4.15
CA ARG A 35 10.02 -1.59 5.24
C ARG A 35 8.50 -1.56 5.30
N GLY A 36 7.82 -2.00 4.25
CA GLY A 36 6.38 -1.99 4.14
C GLY A 36 5.91 -2.59 2.83
N MET A 37 4.62 -2.66 2.65
CA MET A 37 3.98 -2.95 1.36
C MET A 37 2.58 -2.37 1.33
N ALA A 38 2.08 -2.06 0.14
CA ALA A 38 0.69 -1.72 -0.07
C ALA A 38 -0.15 -2.96 -0.43
N VAL A 39 -1.45 -2.87 -0.16
CA VAL A 39 -2.49 -3.72 -0.78
C VAL A 39 -3.39 -2.80 -1.58
N THR A 40 -3.55 -3.10 -2.87
CA THR A 40 -4.25 -2.26 -3.86
C THR A 40 -5.10 -3.12 -4.79
N ASP A 41 -6.03 -3.88 -4.22
CA ASP A 41 -6.91 -4.77 -4.97
C ASP A 41 -7.81 -4.01 -5.96
N HIS A 42 -8.22 -4.68 -7.03
CA HIS A 42 -9.05 -4.13 -8.09
C HIS A 42 -10.41 -3.64 -7.59
N GLY A 43 -10.58 -2.32 -7.53
CA GLY A 43 -11.85 -1.66 -7.24
C GLY A 43 -12.44 -1.98 -5.87
N ASN A 44 -11.66 -2.53 -4.94
CA ASN A 44 -12.16 -2.90 -3.61
C ASN A 44 -11.12 -2.75 -2.50
N MET A 45 -11.60 -2.77 -1.26
CA MET A 45 -10.80 -2.73 -0.03
C MET A 45 -11.13 -3.92 0.88
N MET A 46 -11.62 -5.03 0.34
CA MET A 46 -12.13 -6.18 1.13
C MET A 46 -11.02 -6.83 1.97
N GLY A 47 -9.79 -6.88 1.47
CA GLY A 47 -8.64 -7.44 2.15
C GLY A 47 -8.02 -6.54 3.23
N ILE A 48 -8.37 -5.26 3.31
CA ILE A 48 -7.67 -4.30 4.18
C ILE A 48 -7.77 -4.66 5.66
N LYS A 49 -8.92 -5.15 6.14
CA LYS A 49 -9.07 -5.55 7.56
C LYS A 49 -8.22 -6.77 7.90
N GLU A 50 -8.17 -7.76 7.02
CA GLU A 50 -7.30 -8.93 7.17
C GLU A 50 -5.83 -8.51 7.16
N PHE A 51 -5.44 -7.66 6.21
CA PHE A 51 -4.09 -7.12 6.10
C PHE A 51 -3.66 -6.36 7.36
N TYR A 52 -4.51 -5.46 7.86
CA TYR A 52 -4.26 -4.74 9.11
C TYR A 52 -4.04 -5.70 10.28
N ASN A 53 -4.97 -6.64 10.47
CA ASN A 53 -4.92 -7.55 11.61
C ASN A 53 -3.67 -8.44 11.56
N TYR A 54 -3.33 -8.98 10.38
CA TYR A 54 -2.15 -9.82 10.22
C TYR A 54 -0.86 -9.03 10.44
N ALA A 55 -0.72 -7.86 9.82
CA ALA A 55 0.42 -6.99 10.01
C ALA A 55 0.60 -6.58 11.48
N GLN A 56 -0.47 -6.17 12.18
CA GLN A 56 -0.41 -5.82 13.60
C GLN A 56 -0.01 -7.01 14.49
N LYS A 57 -0.46 -8.22 14.17
CA LYS A 57 -0.05 -9.45 14.87
C LYS A 57 1.45 -9.68 14.74
N VAL A 58 2.01 -9.55 13.54
CA VAL A 58 3.44 -9.77 13.27
C VAL A 58 4.27 -8.67 13.92
N ILE A 59 3.87 -7.40 13.75
CA ILE A 59 4.51 -6.22 14.38
C ILE A 59 4.49 -6.34 15.90
N GLY A 60 3.36 -6.73 16.50
CA GLY A 60 3.23 -6.88 17.95
C GLY A 60 4.16 -7.96 18.51
N LYS A 61 4.27 -9.11 17.84
CA LYS A 61 5.23 -10.16 18.21
C LYS A 61 6.68 -9.66 18.14
N ALA A 62 7.02 -8.93 17.07
CA ALA A 62 8.36 -8.37 16.92
C ALA A 62 8.70 -7.33 17.98
N LYS A 63 7.75 -6.47 18.36
CA LYS A 63 7.92 -5.51 19.46
C LYS A 63 8.20 -6.20 20.80
N GLY A 64 7.48 -7.28 21.10
CA GLY A 64 7.73 -8.09 22.31
C GLY A 64 9.12 -8.73 22.30
N ALA A 65 9.50 -9.37 21.20
CA ALA A 65 10.82 -9.98 21.04
C ALA A 65 11.96 -8.94 21.07
N LEU A 66 11.73 -7.76 20.49
CA LEU A 66 12.66 -6.63 20.54
C LEU A 66 12.89 -6.14 21.98
N ALA A 67 11.82 -5.98 22.75
CA ALA A 67 11.93 -5.56 24.14
C ALA A 67 12.69 -6.58 24.99
N ALA A 68 12.42 -7.89 24.80
CA ALA A 68 13.14 -8.95 25.48
C ALA A 68 14.64 -8.96 25.13
N ALA A 69 14.96 -8.88 23.83
CA ALA A 69 16.36 -8.87 23.37
C ALA A 69 17.13 -7.64 23.88
N LYS A 70 16.49 -6.46 23.92
CA LYS A 70 17.11 -5.26 24.53
C LYS A 70 17.36 -5.41 26.01
N ALA A 71 16.41 -5.97 26.77
CA ALA A 71 16.58 -6.22 28.19
C ALA A 71 17.73 -7.23 28.48
N GLU A 72 17.85 -8.29 27.65
CA GLU A 72 18.98 -9.23 27.74
C GLU A 72 20.31 -8.55 27.39
N PHE A 73 20.33 -7.70 26.37
CA PHE A 73 21.54 -6.95 25.99
C PHE A 73 21.98 -6.01 27.12
N ASP A 74 21.04 -5.28 27.74
CA ASP A 74 21.35 -4.39 28.88
C ASP A 74 21.89 -5.19 30.08
N ALA A 75 21.33 -6.39 30.33
CA ALA A 75 21.81 -7.27 31.41
C ALA A 75 23.27 -7.76 31.23
N LEU A 76 23.75 -7.85 29.97
CA LEU A 76 25.19 -8.18 29.74
C LEU A 76 26.15 -7.09 30.25
N HIS A 77 25.66 -5.87 30.41
CA HIS A 77 26.42 -4.71 30.86
C HIS A 77 26.19 -4.41 32.37
N ALA A 78 25.35 -5.20 33.04
CA ALA A 78 25.11 -5.03 34.46
C ALA A 78 26.32 -5.44 35.30
N PRO A 79 26.55 -4.81 36.48
CA PRO A 79 27.69 -5.09 37.35
C PRO A 79 27.77 -6.53 37.86
N ASP A 80 26.63 -7.23 37.90
CA ASP A 80 26.47 -8.61 38.35
C ASP A 80 26.55 -9.66 37.24
N CYS A 81 26.89 -9.25 36.02
CA CYS A 81 27.07 -10.16 34.90
C CYS A 81 28.30 -11.10 35.14
N THR A 82 28.01 -12.40 35.22
CA THR A 82 29.02 -13.45 35.54
C THR A 82 29.68 -14.08 34.31
N LEU A 83 29.30 -13.66 33.10
CA LEU A 83 29.87 -14.19 31.85
C LEU A 83 31.33 -13.76 31.66
N SER A 84 32.13 -14.65 31.11
CA SER A 84 33.50 -14.30 30.65
C SER A 84 33.43 -13.24 29.54
N PRO A 85 34.54 -12.49 29.30
CA PRO A 85 34.55 -11.48 28.21
C PRO A 85 34.24 -12.06 26.83
N GLU A 86 34.68 -13.30 26.56
CA GLU A 86 34.47 -13.99 25.28
C GLU A 86 33.00 -14.41 25.12
N GLU A 87 32.40 -15.00 26.16
CA GLU A 87 30.98 -15.36 26.17
C GLU A 87 30.08 -14.13 26.03
N ARG A 88 30.42 -13.02 26.70
CA ARG A 88 29.73 -11.75 26.61
C ARG A 88 29.75 -11.22 25.17
N ALA A 89 30.94 -11.15 24.54
CA ALA A 89 31.09 -10.66 23.18
C ALA A 89 30.27 -11.49 22.16
N ALA A 90 30.30 -12.83 22.29
CA ALA A 90 29.50 -13.70 21.44
C ALA A 90 28.00 -13.46 21.60
N LYS A 91 27.52 -13.28 22.83
CA LYS A 91 26.10 -13.02 23.12
C LYS A 91 25.64 -11.62 22.70
N GLU A 92 26.53 -10.63 22.82
CA GLU A 92 26.28 -9.27 22.29
C GLU A 92 26.09 -9.27 20.77
N GLU A 93 26.93 -10.01 20.04
CA GLU A 93 26.80 -10.14 18.58
C GLU A 93 25.45 -10.80 18.17
N GLU A 94 25.07 -11.88 18.87
CA GLU A 94 23.81 -12.58 18.64
C GLU A 94 22.60 -11.66 18.91
N LEU A 95 22.60 -10.98 20.07
CA LEU A 95 21.53 -10.07 20.47
C LEU A 95 21.45 -8.86 19.54
N THR A 96 22.58 -8.29 19.12
CA THR A 96 22.61 -7.18 18.15
C THR A 96 21.90 -7.56 16.85
N LYS A 97 22.23 -8.73 16.27
CA LYS A 97 21.54 -9.24 15.07
C LYS A 97 20.05 -9.45 15.30
N THR A 98 19.69 -9.93 16.48
CA THR A 98 18.27 -10.14 16.85
C THR A 98 17.54 -8.80 16.99
N ILE A 99 18.13 -7.83 17.67
CA ILE A 99 17.57 -6.47 17.84
C ILE A 99 17.35 -5.81 16.47
N GLU A 100 18.34 -5.83 15.59
CA GLU A 100 18.23 -5.26 14.25
C GLU A 100 17.11 -5.91 13.43
N LYS A 101 17.01 -7.25 13.48
CA LYS A 101 15.95 -8.00 12.80
C LYS A 101 14.57 -7.65 13.35
N GLN A 102 14.40 -7.67 14.68
CA GLN A 102 13.11 -7.41 15.31
C GLN A 102 12.68 -5.94 15.17
N GLN A 103 13.64 -5.01 15.24
CA GLN A 103 13.37 -3.59 15.01
C GLN A 103 12.80 -3.36 13.61
N ARG A 104 13.43 -3.94 12.56
CA ARG A 104 12.93 -3.81 11.18
C ARG A 104 11.51 -4.35 11.02
N ILE A 105 11.17 -5.49 11.67
CA ILE A 105 9.81 -6.05 11.61
C ILE A 105 8.84 -5.17 12.40
N ALA A 106 9.26 -4.65 13.55
CA ALA A 106 8.45 -3.74 14.37
C ALA A 106 8.10 -2.43 13.64
N ASP A 107 8.99 -1.98 12.75
CA ASP A 107 8.85 -0.76 11.96
C ASP A 107 8.15 -0.99 10.60
N PHE A 108 7.75 -2.23 10.29
CA PHE A 108 7.05 -2.55 9.05
C PHE A 108 5.76 -1.76 8.90
N LYS A 109 5.58 -1.10 7.73
CA LYS A 109 4.42 -0.26 7.45
C LYS A 109 3.43 -0.95 6.50
N PRO A 110 2.25 -1.38 6.97
CA PRO A 110 1.15 -1.73 6.08
C PRO A 110 0.56 -0.46 5.47
N ILE A 111 0.46 -0.41 4.14
CA ILE A 111 -0.07 0.72 3.38
C ILE A 111 -1.41 0.29 2.78
N PHE A 112 -2.47 1.05 3.07
CA PHE A 112 -3.83 0.75 2.62
C PHE A 112 -4.13 1.50 1.33
N GLY A 113 -4.56 0.78 0.30
CA GLY A 113 -4.85 1.35 -0.99
C GLY A 113 -5.94 0.60 -1.75
N CYS A 114 -6.15 1.06 -2.97
CA CYS A 114 -7.04 0.43 -3.95
C CYS A 114 -6.55 0.80 -5.35
N GLU A 115 -6.56 -0.14 -6.28
CA GLU A 115 -6.50 0.16 -7.70
C GLU A 115 -7.90 0.51 -8.18
N ALA A 116 -8.20 1.80 -8.23
CA ALA A 116 -9.49 2.31 -8.64
C ALA A 116 -9.68 2.29 -10.17
N TYR A 117 -10.91 2.18 -10.63
CA TYR A 117 -11.29 2.37 -12.03
C TYR A 117 -11.88 3.76 -12.22
N VAL A 118 -11.20 4.64 -12.96
CA VAL A 118 -11.67 6.00 -13.26
C VAL A 118 -12.48 5.99 -14.56
N ALA A 119 -13.69 6.48 -14.53
CA ALA A 119 -14.60 6.52 -15.68
C ALA A 119 -13.96 7.24 -16.87
N ARG A 120 -13.84 6.56 -18.03
CA ARG A 120 -13.10 7.06 -19.20
C ARG A 120 -13.70 8.31 -19.83
N ARG A 121 -14.99 8.55 -19.62
CA ARG A 121 -15.73 9.72 -20.12
C ARG A 121 -15.97 10.77 -19.02
N GLY A 122 -15.29 10.65 -17.88
CA GLY A 122 -15.34 11.61 -16.79
C GLY A 122 -16.57 11.52 -15.87
N ASP A 123 -17.58 10.70 -16.21
CA ASP A 123 -18.79 10.50 -15.41
C ASP A 123 -19.03 9.01 -15.18
N LYS A 124 -19.00 8.59 -13.92
CA LYS A 124 -19.18 7.19 -13.51
C LYS A 124 -20.63 6.69 -13.68
N THR A 125 -21.58 7.57 -13.88
CA THR A 125 -23.01 7.20 -14.05
C THR A 125 -23.35 6.76 -15.47
N LEU A 126 -22.50 7.06 -16.46
CA LEU A 126 -22.69 6.66 -17.85
C LEU A 126 -22.63 5.14 -18.00
N ARG A 127 -23.55 4.56 -18.77
CA ARG A 127 -23.68 3.10 -18.96
C ARG A 127 -23.96 2.75 -20.43
N GLU A 128 -23.21 3.38 -21.33
CA GLU A 128 -23.44 3.32 -22.79
C GLU A 128 -22.28 2.59 -23.49
N GLY A 129 -22.39 1.28 -23.62
CA GLY A 129 -21.47 0.49 -24.39
C GLY A 129 -20.14 0.14 -23.71
N LYS A 130 -19.21 -0.40 -24.49
CA LYS A 130 -17.95 -0.99 -24.00
C LYS A 130 -17.02 0.00 -23.29
N GLN A 131 -17.05 1.27 -23.66
CA GLN A 131 -16.18 2.29 -23.06
C GLN A 131 -16.50 2.57 -21.60
N ASP A 132 -17.75 2.32 -21.17
CA ASP A 132 -18.20 2.54 -19.79
C ASP A 132 -18.14 1.28 -18.94
N GLN A 133 -17.86 0.10 -19.51
CA GLN A 133 -17.80 -1.17 -18.76
C GLN A 133 -16.61 -1.28 -17.82
N SER A 134 -15.60 -0.41 -17.98
CA SER A 134 -14.41 -0.33 -17.15
C SER A 134 -13.92 1.12 -17.06
N GLY A 135 -12.83 1.36 -16.34
CA GLY A 135 -12.18 2.66 -16.20
C GLY A 135 -10.69 2.59 -16.51
N TRP A 136 -10.03 3.75 -16.38
CA TRP A 136 -8.58 3.82 -16.29
C TRP A 136 -8.15 3.35 -14.91
N HIS A 137 -7.09 2.56 -14.82
CA HIS A 137 -6.52 2.17 -13.55
C HIS A 137 -5.84 3.37 -12.88
N LEU A 138 -6.03 3.51 -11.58
CA LEU A 138 -5.43 4.55 -10.77
C LEU A 138 -5.13 4.00 -9.38
N ILE A 139 -3.89 4.13 -8.91
CA ILE A 139 -3.53 3.69 -7.57
C ILE A 139 -3.79 4.82 -6.59
N LEU A 140 -4.61 4.52 -5.59
CA LEU A 140 -4.92 5.43 -4.49
C LEU A 140 -4.44 4.79 -3.18
N LEU A 141 -3.58 5.51 -2.43
CA LEU A 141 -3.04 5.07 -1.15
C LEU A 141 -3.43 6.03 -0.05
N ALA A 142 -3.83 5.50 1.10
CA ALA A 142 -4.13 6.32 2.27
C ALA A 142 -2.83 6.80 2.94
N LYS A 143 -2.60 8.12 2.97
CA LYS A 143 -1.46 8.77 3.62
C LYS A 143 -1.64 8.87 5.13
N ASN A 144 -2.90 9.03 5.58
CA ASN A 144 -3.29 9.21 6.97
C ASN A 144 -4.74 8.74 7.19
N GLU A 145 -5.26 8.89 8.41
CA GLU A 145 -6.62 8.49 8.77
C GLU A 145 -7.70 9.20 7.92
N LYS A 146 -7.53 10.49 7.65
CA LYS A 146 -8.45 11.24 6.78
C LYS A 146 -8.46 10.64 5.37
N GLY A 147 -7.29 10.35 4.81
CA GLY A 147 -7.14 9.70 3.51
C GLY A 147 -7.76 8.30 3.49
N TYR A 148 -7.62 7.52 4.56
CA TYR A 148 -8.29 6.22 4.67
C TYR A 148 -9.82 6.36 4.59
N HIS A 149 -10.41 7.29 5.35
CA HIS A 149 -11.85 7.54 5.27
C HIS A 149 -12.31 8.07 3.90
N ASN A 150 -11.49 8.91 3.27
CA ASN A 150 -11.77 9.41 1.92
C ASN A 150 -11.67 8.29 0.88
N LEU A 151 -10.67 7.41 0.99
CA LEU A 151 -10.54 6.24 0.12
C LEU A 151 -11.75 5.29 0.24
N VAL A 152 -12.21 5.03 1.48
CA VAL A 152 -13.44 4.26 1.72
C VAL A 152 -14.65 4.90 1.03
N LYS A 153 -14.79 6.23 1.06
CA LYS A 153 -15.87 6.93 0.36
C LYS A 153 -15.78 6.79 -1.16
N ILE A 154 -14.57 6.98 -1.73
CA ILE A 154 -14.36 6.82 -3.18
C ILE A 154 -14.75 5.41 -3.61
N VAL A 155 -14.23 4.38 -2.91
CA VAL A 155 -14.51 2.98 -3.24
C VAL A 155 -16.00 2.64 -3.04
N SER A 156 -16.62 3.06 -1.94
CA SER A 156 -18.06 2.82 -1.69
C SER A 156 -18.92 3.46 -2.76
N ARG A 157 -18.66 4.71 -3.14
CA ARG A 157 -19.41 5.41 -4.19
C ARG A 157 -19.18 4.77 -5.56
N SER A 158 -17.99 4.21 -5.82
CA SER A 158 -17.75 3.49 -7.07
C SER A 158 -18.64 2.25 -7.21
N TRP A 159 -18.94 1.58 -6.11
CA TRP A 159 -19.84 0.42 -6.06
C TRP A 159 -21.33 0.82 -6.11
N VAL A 160 -21.73 1.85 -5.35
CA VAL A 160 -23.14 2.25 -5.23
C VAL A 160 -23.61 3.02 -6.46
N ASP A 161 -22.86 4.05 -6.87
CA ASP A 161 -23.25 4.98 -7.93
C ASP A 161 -22.62 4.61 -9.29
N GLY A 162 -21.39 4.10 -9.29
CA GLY A 162 -20.53 3.95 -10.46
C GLY A 162 -20.44 2.54 -11.05
N PHE A 163 -21.14 1.55 -10.49
CA PHE A 163 -21.02 0.18 -10.96
C PHE A 163 -21.68 -0.02 -12.33
N TYR A 164 -20.83 -0.43 -13.31
CA TYR A 164 -21.26 -0.97 -14.59
C TYR A 164 -20.17 -1.91 -15.09
N MET A 165 -20.32 -3.21 -14.86
CA MET A 165 -19.34 -4.28 -15.02
C MET A 165 -18.09 -4.14 -14.09
N ARG A 166 -17.70 -2.94 -13.76
CA ARG A 166 -16.65 -2.59 -12.77
C ARG A 166 -17.12 -1.42 -11.90
N PRO A 167 -16.65 -1.33 -10.65
CA PRO A 167 -16.91 -0.18 -9.79
C PRO A 167 -16.06 1.01 -10.24
N ARG A 168 -16.67 2.06 -10.79
CA ARG A 168 -15.94 3.19 -11.33
C ARG A 168 -16.14 4.43 -10.45
N THR A 169 -15.04 5.10 -10.16
CA THR A 169 -15.03 6.48 -9.66
C THR A 169 -14.93 7.46 -10.84
N ASP A 170 -14.97 8.75 -10.55
CA ASP A 170 -14.81 9.83 -11.53
C ASP A 170 -13.99 10.99 -10.96
N HIS A 171 -13.70 11.99 -11.82
CA HIS A 171 -12.95 13.18 -11.43
C HIS A 171 -13.61 13.95 -10.29
N LYS A 172 -14.93 14.01 -10.25
CA LYS A 172 -15.69 14.70 -9.20
C LYS A 172 -15.48 14.09 -7.82
N ASP A 173 -15.51 12.75 -7.72
CA ASP A 173 -15.23 12.08 -6.46
C ASP A 173 -13.77 12.22 -6.07
N LEU A 174 -12.84 12.13 -7.03
CA LEU A 174 -11.42 12.31 -6.78
C LEU A 174 -11.11 13.73 -6.27
N GLU A 175 -11.68 14.78 -6.86
CA GLU A 175 -11.55 16.16 -6.37
C GLU A 175 -12.12 16.34 -4.96
N THR A 176 -13.30 15.75 -4.72
CA THR A 176 -14.03 15.91 -3.44
C THR A 176 -13.31 15.23 -2.28
N TYR A 177 -12.64 14.10 -2.55
CA TYR A 177 -12.07 13.22 -1.53
C TYR A 177 -10.54 13.03 -1.66
N SER A 178 -9.83 13.97 -2.30
CA SER A 178 -8.36 13.89 -2.51
C SER A 178 -7.54 14.04 -1.24
N GLU A 179 -8.06 14.74 -0.22
CA GLU A 179 -7.32 15.04 1.01
C GLU A 179 -6.81 13.78 1.71
N GLY A 180 -5.48 13.73 1.95
CA GLY A 180 -4.82 12.61 2.63
C GLY A 180 -4.64 11.36 1.77
N ILE A 181 -4.80 11.47 0.45
CA ILE A 181 -4.58 10.39 -0.52
C ILE A 181 -3.32 10.68 -1.33
N ILE A 182 -2.45 9.67 -1.44
CA ILE A 182 -1.38 9.62 -2.43
C ILE A 182 -1.95 8.94 -3.68
N CYS A 183 -1.74 9.55 -4.84
CA CYS A 183 -2.23 9.09 -6.13
C CYS A 183 -1.05 8.72 -7.04
N CYS A 184 -1.08 7.53 -7.67
CA CYS A 184 -0.08 7.14 -8.66
C CYS A 184 -0.77 6.76 -9.98
N SER A 185 -0.09 7.03 -11.11
CA SER A 185 -0.63 6.83 -12.48
C SER A 185 -0.92 5.38 -12.86
N ALA A 186 -0.64 4.44 -11.97
CA ALA A 186 -0.85 3.01 -12.08
C ALA A 186 0.01 2.29 -13.15
N CYS A 187 -0.53 1.20 -13.71
CA CYS A 187 0.11 0.34 -14.71
C CYS A 187 -0.26 0.77 -16.15
N LEU A 188 0.01 -0.11 -17.13
CA LEU A 188 -0.39 0.12 -18.54
C LEU A 188 -1.90 0.32 -18.74
N GLY A 189 -2.74 -0.08 -17.77
CA GLY A 189 -4.19 0.20 -17.77
C GLY A 189 -4.57 1.62 -17.36
N GLY A 190 -3.60 2.43 -16.90
CA GLY A 190 -3.81 3.82 -16.47
C GLY A 190 -4.09 4.77 -17.64
N GLU A 191 -4.69 5.91 -17.32
CA GLU A 191 -5.06 6.92 -18.31
C GLU A 191 -3.85 7.46 -19.07
N ILE A 192 -2.82 7.86 -18.36
CA ILE A 192 -1.61 8.47 -18.93
C ILE A 192 -0.85 7.47 -19.80
N PRO A 193 -0.48 6.26 -19.31
CA PRO A 193 0.18 5.27 -20.15
C PRO A 193 -0.63 4.91 -21.40
N GLN A 194 -1.94 4.78 -21.30
CA GLN A 194 -2.79 4.48 -22.45
C GLN A 194 -2.85 5.60 -23.50
N LYS A 195 -2.83 6.87 -23.06
CA LYS A 195 -2.78 8.02 -23.97
C LYS A 195 -1.42 8.10 -24.67
N ILE A 196 -0.33 7.87 -23.96
CA ILE A 196 1.05 7.82 -24.54
C ILE A 196 1.14 6.70 -25.58
N LEU A 197 0.71 5.49 -25.26
CA LEU A 197 0.75 4.34 -26.18
C LEU A 197 -0.04 4.56 -27.47
N LYS A 198 -1.06 5.42 -27.42
CA LYS A 198 -1.90 5.81 -28.58
C LYS A 198 -1.40 7.05 -29.30
N GLY A 199 -0.23 7.58 -28.94
CA GLY A 199 0.34 8.80 -29.51
C GLY A 199 -0.39 10.11 -29.13
N ARG A 200 -1.26 10.06 -28.12
CA ARG A 200 -2.07 11.20 -27.65
C ARG A 200 -1.33 11.95 -26.53
N ILE A 201 -0.16 12.46 -26.85
CA ILE A 201 0.78 13.05 -25.87
C ILE A 201 0.18 14.26 -25.17
N GLU A 202 -0.40 15.20 -25.91
CA GLU A 202 -1.02 16.42 -25.36
C GLU A 202 -2.14 16.09 -24.35
N GLU A 203 -2.94 15.06 -24.64
CA GLU A 203 -3.99 14.62 -23.73
C GLU A 203 -3.40 13.91 -22.48
N ALA A 204 -2.27 13.22 -22.62
CA ALA A 204 -1.56 12.65 -21.48
C ALA A 204 -1.03 13.77 -20.57
N GLU A 205 -0.44 14.82 -21.14
CA GLU A 205 0.04 15.99 -20.39
C GLU A 205 -1.11 16.72 -19.68
N GLN A 206 -2.25 16.92 -20.33
CA GLN A 206 -3.44 17.51 -19.71
C GLN A 206 -3.92 16.67 -18.52
N ALA A 207 -3.91 15.34 -18.63
CA ALA A 207 -4.28 14.45 -17.54
C ALA A 207 -3.28 14.57 -16.37
N VAL A 208 -1.96 14.59 -16.63
CA VAL A 208 -0.93 14.83 -15.60
C VAL A 208 -1.17 16.14 -14.87
N GLN A 209 -1.44 17.24 -15.62
CA GLN A 209 -1.70 18.55 -15.02
C GLN A 209 -2.98 18.55 -14.15
N TRP A 210 -4.01 17.82 -14.58
CA TRP A 210 -5.22 17.67 -13.78
C TRP A 210 -4.94 16.93 -12.46
N PHE A 211 -4.29 15.76 -12.52
CA PHE A 211 -3.94 15.00 -11.32
C PHE A 211 -3.04 15.79 -10.38
N LYS A 212 -2.02 16.49 -10.93
CA LYS A 212 -1.13 17.35 -10.14
C LYS A 212 -1.87 18.51 -9.45
N ARG A 213 -2.87 19.09 -10.11
CA ARG A 213 -3.71 20.14 -9.49
C ARG A 213 -4.55 19.59 -8.34
N VAL A 214 -5.06 18.35 -8.46
CA VAL A 214 -5.95 17.73 -7.46
C VAL A 214 -5.17 17.18 -6.26
N PHE A 215 -4.04 16.50 -6.50
CA PHE A 215 -3.28 15.82 -5.46
C PHE A 215 -1.97 16.54 -5.06
N GLY A 216 -1.57 17.57 -5.78
CA GLY A 216 -0.36 18.36 -5.47
C GLY A 216 0.91 17.50 -5.46
N ASP A 217 1.66 17.58 -4.37
CA ASP A 217 2.92 16.82 -4.17
C ASP A 217 2.68 15.35 -3.85
N ASP A 218 1.43 14.93 -3.62
CA ASP A 218 1.04 13.53 -3.40
C ASP A 218 0.67 12.82 -4.71
N TYR A 219 0.97 13.40 -5.89
CA TYR A 219 0.81 12.75 -7.19
C TYR A 219 2.14 12.24 -7.76
N TYR A 220 2.16 10.98 -8.19
CA TYR A 220 3.33 10.29 -8.74
C TYR A 220 3.00 9.60 -10.08
N LEU A 221 3.99 9.56 -10.99
CA LEU A 221 3.92 8.85 -12.27
C LEU A 221 4.47 7.43 -12.13
#